data_820a0cb4060e08240a722e53dd67c37e
#
_entry.id   820a0cb4060e08240a722e53dd67c37e
#
_cell.length_a   1.000
_cell.length_b   1.000
_cell.length_c   1.000
_cell.angle_alpha   90.00
_cell.angle_beta   90.00
_cell.angle_gamma   90.00
#
_symmetry.space_group_name_H-M   'P 1'
#
loop_
_entity.id
_entity.type
_entity.pdbx_description
1 polymer ?
#
loop_
_entity_poly.entity_id
_entity_poly.type
_entity_poly.pdbx_seq_one_letter_code
_entity_poly.pdbx_strand_id
1 'polypeptide(L)'
;MDEILIREMQEHDIPEILEIERVSFSSPWSEAAFFSEINKSYSITRVAVSGNLIIGYICVNYVLEECHILNLAVHPDFRRKGMATVLMKEVLQELRQKDCRFFYLEVRMSNMSAQKFYERFGFRVVGIRKKYYMSPVEDAALMMLRM
;
A
#
# COMPACT_ATOMS: atom_id res chain seq x y z
N MET A 1 22.17 4.58 -10.52
CA MET A 1 20.93 4.69 -9.75
C MET A 1 21.26 4.88 -8.29
N ASP A 2 20.64 5.85 -7.65
CA ASP A 2 20.87 6.08 -6.22
C ASP A 2 20.39 4.89 -5.40
N GLU A 3 21.00 4.73 -4.25
CA GLU A 3 20.59 3.74 -3.28
C GLU A 3 19.18 4.02 -2.79
N ILE A 4 18.38 2.95 -2.59
CA ILE A 4 17.01 3.06 -2.11
C ILE A 4 17.00 2.89 -0.60
N LEU A 5 16.43 3.86 0.08
CA LEU A 5 16.24 3.82 1.52
C LEU A 5 14.75 3.65 1.82
N ILE A 6 14.40 2.66 2.65
CA ILE A 6 13.05 2.50 3.17
C ILE A 6 13.05 3.05 4.59
N ARG A 7 12.16 3.99 4.86
CA ARG A 7 12.04 4.60 6.19
C ARG A 7 10.59 4.90 6.54
N GLU A 8 10.36 5.24 7.77
CA GLU A 8 9.04 5.63 8.26
C GLU A 8 8.58 6.92 7.56
N MET A 9 7.30 6.94 7.20
CA MET A 9 6.66 8.13 6.61
C MET A 9 6.54 9.21 7.68
N GLN A 10 6.79 10.46 7.31
CA GLN A 10 6.68 11.60 8.20
C GLN A 10 5.76 12.65 7.61
N GLU A 11 5.25 13.55 8.45
CA GLU A 11 4.29 14.56 8.02
C GLU A 11 4.80 15.42 6.87
N HIS A 12 6.08 15.77 6.89
CA HIS A 12 6.67 16.59 5.83
C HIS A 12 6.78 15.86 4.48
N ASP A 13 6.57 14.54 4.45
CA ASP A 13 6.54 13.75 3.21
C ASP A 13 5.21 13.88 2.48
N ILE A 14 4.15 14.28 3.17
CA ILE A 14 2.78 14.24 2.64
C ILE A 14 2.62 15.01 1.32
N PRO A 15 3.15 16.23 1.14
CA PRO A 15 2.99 16.92 -0.15
C PRO A 15 3.50 16.12 -1.34
N GLU A 16 4.65 15.49 -1.23
CA GLU A 16 5.23 14.66 -2.28
C GLU A 16 4.42 13.38 -2.50
N ILE A 17 3.97 12.77 -1.41
CA ILE A 17 3.12 11.57 -1.46
C ILE A 17 1.81 11.85 -2.17
N LEU A 18 1.19 13.02 -1.90
CA LEU A 18 -0.06 13.41 -2.54
C LEU A 18 0.07 13.54 -4.05
N GLU A 19 1.21 13.99 -4.55
CA GLU A 19 1.45 14.05 -5.99
C GLU A 19 1.42 12.66 -6.63
N ILE A 20 2.04 11.68 -5.98
CA ILE A 20 2.01 10.28 -6.44
C ILE A 20 0.59 9.71 -6.33
N GLU A 21 -0.08 9.97 -5.22
CA GLU A 21 -1.42 9.48 -4.95
C GLU A 21 -2.41 9.94 -6.01
N ARG A 22 -2.38 11.22 -6.37
CA ARG A 22 -3.31 11.82 -7.33
C ARG A 22 -3.18 11.26 -8.73
N VAL A 23 -1.97 10.88 -9.14
CA VAL A 23 -1.75 10.30 -10.48
C VAL A 23 -1.90 8.77 -10.47
N SER A 24 -1.98 8.15 -9.29
CA SER A 24 -2.07 6.70 -9.15
C SER A 24 -3.50 6.19 -9.01
N PHE A 25 -4.39 6.99 -8.43
CA PHE A 25 -5.75 6.55 -8.06
C PHE A 25 -6.81 7.54 -8.49
N SER A 26 -7.96 7.01 -8.93
CA SER A 26 -9.12 7.83 -9.30
C SER A 26 -9.82 8.41 -8.08
N SER A 27 -9.68 7.78 -6.92
CA SER A 27 -10.22 8.26 -5.64
C SER A 27 -9.05 8.38 -4.65
N PRO A 28 -8.20 9.40 -4.83
CA PRO A 28 -7.00 9.54 -4.00
C PRO A 28 -7.33 9.88 -2.54
N TRP A 29 -6.47 9.44 -1.64
CA TRP A 29 -6.53 9.84 -0.24
C TRP A 29 -6.24 11.34 -0.12
N SER A 30 -6.84 11.98 0.87
CA SER A 30 -6.59 13.37 1.22
C SER A 30 -5.33 13.51 2.09
N GLU A 31 -4.87 14.75 2.22
CA GLU A 31 -3.82 15.09 3.18
C GLU A 31 -4.20 14.63 4.59
N ALA A 32 -5.44 14.90 5.01
CA ALA A 32 -5.94 14.53 6.33
C ALA A 32 -5.91 13.01 6.55
N ALA A 33 -6.17 12.22 5.51
CA ALA A 33 -6.14 10.76 5.61
C ALA A 33 -4.71 10.26 5.87
N PHE A 34 -3.73 10.79 5.17
CA PHE A 34 -2.32 10.43 5.42
C PHE A 34 -1.85 10.89 6.79
N PHE A 35 -2.19 12.11 7.18
CA PHE A 35 -1.86 12.64 8.50
C PHE A 35 -2.43 11.75 9.61
N SER A 36 -3.69 11.36 9.48
CA SER A 36 -4.35 10.46 10.43
C SER A 36 -3.61 9.12 10.50
N GLU A 37 -3.24 8.58 9.35
CA GLU A 37 -2.59 7.27 9.29
C GLU A 37 -1.21 7.28 9.96
N ILE A 38 -0.40 8.31 9.73
CA ILE A 38 0.92 8.46 10.35
C ILE A 38 0.82 8.46 11.88
N ASN A 39 -0.26 9.00 12.41
CA ASN A 39 -0.43 9.20 13.86
C ASN A 39 -1.16 8.07 14.58
N LYS A 40 -1.53 6.99 13.88
CA LYS A 40 -2.18 5.82 14.51
C LYS A 40 -1.16 4.86 15.07
N SER A 41 -1.37 4.42 16.32
CA SER A 41 -0.46 3.47 16.98
C SER A 41 -0.45 2.08 16.33
N TYR A 42 -1.52 1.73 15.62
CA TYR A 42 -1.68 0.43 14.96
C TYR A 42 -1.39 0.50 13.45
N SER A 43 -0.66 1.51 13.04
CA SER A 43 -0.31 1.73 11.64
C SER A 43 1.19 1.59 11.41
N ILE A 44 1.55 1.00 10.27
CA ILE A 44 2.91 1.02 9.76
C ILE A 44 2.85 1.76 8.43
N THR A 45 3.61 2.84 8.31
CA THR A 45 3.72 3.62 7.09
C THR A 45 5.18 3.68 6.69
N ARG A 46 5.47 3.40 5.43
CA ARG A 46 6.86 3.43 4.93
C ARG A 46 6.93 4.16 3.62
N VAL A 47 8.03 4.86 3.42
CA VAL A 47 8.36 5.49 2.14
C VAL A 47 9.66 4.89 1.62
N ALA A 48 9.75 4.77 0.30
CA ALA A 48 10.98 4.44 -0.40
C ALA A 48 11.55 5.73 -0.97
N VAL A 49 12.81 6.01 -0.66
CA VAL A 49 13.46 7.25 -1.04
C VAL A 49 14.70 6.96 -1.87
N SER A 50 14.85 7.65 -2.98
CA SER A 50 16.06 7.61 -3.83
C SER A 50 16.64 9.01 -3.87
N GLY A 51 17.80 9.21 -3.28
CA GLY A 51 18.35 10.56 -3.08
C GLY A 51 17.40 11.38 -2.21
N ASN A 52 16.88 12.48 -2.75
CA ASN A 52 15.91 13.34 -2.06
C ASN A 52 14.49 13.14 -2.57
N LEU A 53 14.26 12.14 -3.42
CA LEU A 53 12.97 11.91 -4.08
C LEU A 53 12.23 10.74 -3.45
N ILE A 54 10.97 10.94 -3.06
CA ILE A 54 10.10 9.86 -2.65
C ILE A 54 9.63 9.12 -3.91
N ILE A 55 9.92 7.83 -3.99
CA ILE A 55 9.61 7.03 -5.17
C ILE A 55 8.48 6.03 -4.95
N GLY A 56 8.02 5.88 -3.70
CA GLY A 56 6.89 5.02 -3.40
C GLY A 56 6.56 5.02 -1.91
N TYR A 57 5.43 4.44 -1.56
CA TYR A 57 4.98 4.37 -0.15
C TYR A 57 3.98 3.24 0.04
N ILE A 58 3.83 2.82 1.28
CA ILE A 58 2.87 1.81 1.69
C ILE A 58 2.31 2.16 3.07
N CYS A 59 1.01 1.97 3.25
CA CYS A 59 0.32 2.16 4.53
C CYS A 59 -0.42 0.87 4.88
N VAL A 60 -0.22 0.39 6.10
CA VAL A 60 -0.90 -0.81 6.60
C VAL A 60 -1.36 -0.59 8.04
N ASN A 61 -2.47 -1.22 8.40
CA ASN A 61 -2.92 -1.30 9.80
C ASN A 61 -2.83 -2.73 10.28
N TYR A 62 -2.60 -2.93 11.56
CA TYR A 62 -2.56 -4.27 12.13
C TYR A 62 -3.19 -4.28 13.52
N VAL A 63 -3.91 -5.36 13.81
CA VAL A 63 -4.50 -5.63 15.12
C VAL A 63 -4.34 -7.13 15.37
N LEU A 64 -3.60 -7.48 16.42
CA LEU A 64 -3.31 -8.87 16.77
C LEU A 64 -2.69 -9.61 15.57
N GLU A 65 -3.33 -10.67 15.09
CA GLU A 65 -2.83 -11.46 13.97
C GLU A 65 -3.23 -10.94 12.59
N GLU A 66 -4.06 -9.90 12.52
CA GLU A 66 -4.62 -9.41 11.28
C GLU A 66 -3.98 -8.11 10.83
N CYS A 67 -3.69 -8.02 9.53
CA CYS A 67 -3.14 -6.85 8.90
C CYS A 67 -3.98 -6.47 7.69
N HIS A 68 -4.26 -5.18 7.55
CA HIS A 68 -4.96 -4.64 6.39
C HIS A 68 -4.01 -3.73 5.62
N ILE A 69 -3.71 -4.10 4.38
CA ILE A 69 -2.90 -3.27 3.49
C ILE A 69 -3.84 -2.24 2.88
N LEU A 70 -3.61 -0.97 3.18
CA LEU A 70 -4.54 0.10 2.85
C LEU A 70 -4.18 0.82 1.57
N ASN A 71 -2.89 1.02 1.32
CA ASN A 71 -2.45 1.82 0.19
C ASN A 71 -1.01 1.48 -0.16
N LEU A 72 -0.74 1.39 -1.46
CA LEU A 72 0.59 1.11 -2.00
C LEU A 72 0.69 1.79 -3.36
N ALA A 73 1.67 2.63 -3.54
CA ALA A 73 1.87 3.31 -4.82
C ALA A 73 3.36 3.57 -5.08
N VAL A 74 3.69 3.67 -6.36
CA VAL A 74 5.05 3.95 -6.85
C VAL A 74 4.99 5.14 -7.80
N HIS A 75 5.95 6.05 -7.65
CA HIS A 75 6.13 7.20 -8.53
C HIS A 75 6.17 6.74 -9.99
N PRO A 76 5.46 7.41 -10.91
CA PRO A 76 5.37 6.97 -12.31
C PRO A 76 6.72 6.69 -12.98
N ASP A 77 7.73 7.52 -12.70
CA ASP A 77 9.04 7.37 -13.31
C ASP A 77 9.86 6.19 -12.77
N PHE A 78 9.38 5.56 -11.70
CA PHE A 78 10.07 4.43 -11.04
C PHE A 78 9.28 3.13 -11.10
N ARG A 79 8.19 3.11 -11.85
CA ARG A 79 7.39 1.88 -12.03
C ARG A 79 8.16 0.86 -12.86
N ARG A 80 7.78 -0.42 -12.69
CA ARG A 80 8.38 -1.58 -13.36
C ARG A 80 9.86 -1.79 -13.02
N LYS A 81 10.31 -1.26 -11.88
CA LYS A 81 11.67 -1.43 -11.38
C LYS A 81 11.71 -2.20 -10.06
N GLY A 82 10.58 -2.84 -9.70
CA GLY A 82 10.49 -3.67 -8.50
C GLY A 82 10.30 -2.91 -7.20
N MET A 83 9.97 -1.62 -7.23
CA MET A 83 9.83 -0.81 -6.00
C MET A 83 8.64 -1.24 -5.15
N ALA A 84 7.51 -1.57 -5.77
CA ALA A 84 6.35 -2.07 -5.05
C ALA A 84 6.68 -3.38 -4.33
N THR A 85 7.44 -4.25 -4.98
CA THR A 85 7.89 -5.52 -4.40
C THR A 85 8.78 -5.28 -3.18
N VAL A 86 9.69 -4.32 -3.26
CA VAL A 86 10.58 -3.98 -2.14
C VAL A 86 9.76 -3.49 -0.94
N LEU A 87 8.82 -2.58 -1.17
CA LEU A 87 7.95 -2.07 -0.10
C LEU A 87 7.10 -3.17 0.53
N MET A 88 6.50 -4.04 -0.29
CA MET A 88 5.70 -5.16 0.21
C MET A 88 6.52 -6.12 1.06
N LYS A 89 7.70 -6.52 0.58
CA LYS A 89 8.56 -7.44 1.32
C LYS A 89 8.98 -6.87 2.66
N GLU A 90 9.33 -5.59 2.69
CA GLU A 90 9.73 -4.91 3.92
C GLU A 90 8.62 -4.95 4.96
N VAL A 91 7.41 -4.59 4.56
CA VAL A 91 6.26 -4.54 5.46
C VAL A 91 5.82 -5.94 5.90
N LEU A 92 5.79 -6.89 4.98
CA LEU A 92 5.43 -8.27 5.32
C LEU A 92 6.41 -8.85 6.35
N GLN A 93 7.70 -8.57 6.20
CA GLN A 93 8.71 -9.03 7.16
C GLN A 93 8.49 -8.39 8.54
N GLU A 94 8.24 -7.08 8.59
CA GLU A 94 7.95 -6.38 9.84
C GLU A 94 6.74 -6.96 10.55
N LEU A 95 5.67 -7.21 9.79
CA LEU A 95 4.42 -7.71 10.34
C LEU A 95 4.53 -9.16 10.81
N ARG A 96 5.31 -9.97 10.12
CA ARG A 96 5.60 -11.34 10.59
C ARG A 96 6.30 -11.33 11.94
N GLN A 97 7.22 -10.40 12.15
CA GLN A 97 7.90 -10.24 13.43
C GLN A 97 6.96 -9.81 14.54
N LYS A 98 5.80 -9.24 14.18
CA LYS A 98 4.72 -8.87 15.12
C LYS A 98 3.66 -9.96 15.24
N ASP A 99 3.93 -11.15 14.73
CA ASP A 99 3.02 -12.30 14.76
C ASP A 99 1.75 -12.14 13.95
N CYS A 100 1.75 -11.24 12.96
CA CYS A 100 0.65 -11.15 12.00
C CYS A 100 0.66 -12.35 11.07
N ARG A 101 -0.52 -12.94 10.85
CA ARG A 101 -0.69 -14.14 10.04
C ARG A 101 -1.67 -13.98 8.89
N PHE A 102 -2.60 -13.05 9.01
CA PHE A 102 -3.66 -12.84 8.03
C PHE A 102 -3.54 -11.43 7.47
N PHE A 103 -3.39 -11.34 6.15
CA PHE A 103 -3.16 -10.09 5.44
C PHE A 103 -4.28 -9.89 4.44
N TYR A 104 -4.97 -8.75 4.52
CA TYR A 104 -6.13 -8.45 3.68
C TYR A 104 -5.89 -7.17 2.88
N LEU A 105 -6.49 -7.10 1.71
CA LEU A 105 -6.55 -5.88 0.92
C LEU A 105 -7.77 -5.91 0.00
N GLU A 106 -8.20 -4.72 -0.42
CA GLU A 106 -9.19 -4.55 -1.47
C GLU A 106 -8.51 -3.99 -2.70
N VAL A 107 -8.94 -4.43 -3.86
CA VAL A 107 -8.47 -3.93 -5.15
C VAL A 107 -9.64 -3.90 -6.12
N ARG A 108 -9.68 -2.88 -7.01
CA ARG A 108 -10.75 -2.81 -8.00
C ARG A 108 -10.80 -4.08 -8.84
N MET A 109 -12.00 -4.58 -9.08
CA MET A 109 -12.19 -5.80 -9.88
C MET A 109 -11.55 -5.68 -11.27
N SER A 110 -11.53 -4.49 -11.84
CA SER A 110 -10.92 -4.23 -13.14
C SER A 110 -9.40 -4.14 -13.13
N ASN A 111 -8.80 -3.98 -11.93
CA ASN A 111 -7.34 -3.81 -11.83
C ASN A 111 -6.62 -5.14 -11.81
N MET A 112 -6.53 -5.78 -12.98
CA MET A 112 -5.90 -7.10 -13.13
C MET A 112 -4.40 -7.05 -12.86
N SER A 113 -3.75 -5.96 -13.20
CA SER A 113 -2.32 -5.76 -12.96
C SER A 113 -2.00 -5.83 -11.46
N ALA A 114 -2.78 -5.12 -10.64
CA ALA A 114 -2.59 -5.14 -9.18
C ALA A 114 -2.91 -6.53 -8.61
N GLN A 115 -4.00 -7.16 -9.06
CA GLN A 115 -4.34 -8.49 -8.59
C GLN A 115 -3.22 -9.49 -8.86
N LYS A 116 -2.64 -9.46 -10.06
CA LYS A 116 -1.49 -10.32 -10.40
C LYS A 116 -0.28 -10.04 -9.54
N PHE A 117 -0.04 -8.75 -9.25
CA PHE A 117 1.05 -8.36 -8.37
C PHE A 117 0.90 -9.00 -6.98
N TYR A 118 -0.30 -8.89 -6.39
CA TYR A 118 -0.56 -9.46 -5.07
C TYR A 118 -0.55 -10.99 -5.08
N GLU A 119 -1.04 -11.61 -6.16
CA GLU A 119 -1.01 -13.07 -6.31
C GLU A 119 0.42 -13.63 -6.22
N ARG A 120 1.39 -12.89 -6.69
CA ARG A 120 2.81 -13.33 -6.61
C ARG A 120 3.32 -13.43 -5.18
N PHE A 121 2.69 -12.74 -4.23
CA PHE A 121 3.00 -12.88 -2.81
C PHE A 121 2.19 -13.98 -2.13
N GLY A 122 1.24 -14.57 -2.84
CA GLY A 122 0.38 -15.62 -2.30
C GLY A 122 -1.02 -15.14 -1.93
N PHE A 123 -1.36 -13.88 -2.20
CA PHE A 123 -2.73 -13.39 -1.98
C PHE A 123 -3.68 -14.08 -2.95
N ARG A 124 -4.89 -14.36 -2.47
CA ARG A 124 -5.96 -14.96 -3.28
C ARG A 124 -7.25 -14.21 -3.04
N VAL A 125 -8.10 -14.14 -4.06
CA VAL A 125 -9.43 -13.54 -3.94
C VAL A 125 -10.27 -14.46 -3.05
N VAL A 126 -10.81 -13.93 -1.97
CA VAL A 126 -11.65 -14.66 -1.02
C VAL A 126 -13.06 -14.09 -0.96
N GLY A 127 -13.33 -12.98 -1.60
CA GLY A 127 -14.65 -12.37 -1.60
C GLY A 127 -14.73 -11.16 -2.51
N ILE A 128 -15.91 -10.58 -2.57
CA ILE A 128 -16.20 -9.39 -3.36
C ILE A 128 -16.93 -8.42 -2.44
N ARG A 129 -16.46 -7.17 -2.38
CA ARG A 129 -17.17 -6.08 -1.71
C ARG A 129 -17.91 -5.28 -2.76
N LYS A 130 -19.23 -5.40 -2.79
CA LYS A 130 -20.07 -4.72 -3.77
C LYS A 130 -20.00 -3.22 -3.59
N LYS A 131 -19.82 -2.50 -4.71
CA LYS A 131 -19.82 -1.02 -4.76
C LYS A 131 -18.90 -0.38 -3.73
N TYR A 132 -17.75 -1.02 -3.49
CA TYR A 132 -16.77 -0.54 -2.51
C TYR A 132 -16.15 0.79 -2.95
N TYR A 133 -15.86 0.95 -4.24
CA TYR A 133 -15.31 2.17 -4.83
C TYR A 133 -16.44 3.02 -5.40
N MET A 134 -16.30 4.35 -5.31
CA MET A 134 -17.35 5.29 -5.67
C MET A 134 -17.07 6.14 -6.91
N SER A 135 -15.82 6.32 -7.30
CA SER A 135 -15.44 7.22 -8.40
C SER A 135 -14.42 6.57 -9.32
N PRO A 136 -14.81 5.77 -10.31
CA PRO A 136 -16.17 5.32 -10.60
C PRO A 136 -16.67 4.25 -9.63
N VAL A 137 -17.98 4.01 -9.61
CA VAL A 137 -18.57 2.92 -8.82
C VAL A 137 -18.07 1.60 -9.37
N GLU A 138 -17.50 0.79 -8.49
CA GLU A 138 -16.95 -0.51 -8.87
C GLU A 138 -16.85 -1.42 -7.65
N ASP A 139 -17.03 -2.71 -7.87
CA ASP A 139 -16.80 -3.70 -6.83
C ASP A 139 -15.31 -3.87 -6.54
N ALA A 140 -14.98 -4.27 -5.34
CA ALA A 140 -13.63 -4.65 -4.96
C ALA A 140 -13.48 -6.16 -4.86
N ALA A 141 -12.35 -6.66 -5.33
CA ALA A 141 -11.90 -8.01 -4.95
C ALA A 141 -11.28 -7.89 -3.57
N LEU A 142 -11.75 -8.70 -2.63
CA LEU A 142 -11.12 -8.85 -1.32
C LEU A 142 -10.09 -9.97 -1.45
N MET A 143 -8.82 -9.64 -1.23
CA MET A 143 -7.74 -10.60 -1.31
C MET A 143 -7.16 -10.87 0.07
N MET A 144 -6.71 -12.09 0.28
CA MET A 144 -6.12 -12.52 1.55
C MET A 144 -4.86 -13.34 1.31
N LEU A 145 -3.87 -13.11 2.19
CA LEU A 145 -2.67 -13.94 2.32
C LEU A 145 -2.65 -14.47 3.74
N ARG A 146 -2.46 -15.77 3.88
CA ARG A 146 -2.25 -16.44 5.16
C ARG A 146 -0.80 -16.90 5.24
N MET A 147 -0.13 -16.54 6.31
CA MET A 147 1.27 -16.92 6.53
C MET A 147 1.45 -17.82 7.75
#